data_ebea22829728fbaccb723110520cea87
#
_entry.id   ebea22829728fbaccb723110520cea87
#
_cell.length_a   1.000
_cell.length_b   1.000
_cell.length_c   1.000
_cell.angle_alpha   90.00
_cell.angle_beta   90.00
_cell.angle_gamma   90.00
#
_symmetry.space_group_name_H-M   'P 1'
#
loop_
_entity.id
_entity.type
_entity.pdbx_description
1 polymer ?
#
loop_
_entity_poly.entity_id
_entity_poly.type
_entity_poly.pdbx_seq_one_letter_code
_entity_poly.pdbx_strand_id
1 'polypeptide(L)'
;MKKFFKEFKTFIERGIIMNKYKLYMILGIIVLVLSVGSSFAYYIWKSTSNALVSLNVCTPTITFAGGSTINGVDMIPVLTKEDGTIKEIEVKKNSTCNRDVTMNLYLELTTFPTELSDSSFKYELYKNSETMAIASGNFSNKEQGNTITLLSNQILNTSKDTYTLYIYIDGNVDNPGTMAGKNFLFKLWGSGEGAIYKENVITTSDNPSTSTSKFFNTEVMREEIQSLTIAEDNTVPDTPGVVSKDISQNQDETVMLWYTPKEVTSSDGSTKTMYDMWIGGENGVLQTGTNASGMFAYLTNIEKLDLSKLDTSYITNMSRMFYNSSGLKSIDLSNFNTSNVTNMDSMFCYCSGLTNLDLSNFNTSNVTNMTGMFWGCNSLTALDLSNFDTSNVTNMYGMFYNCAKLTTLNISKFNTSNVTDMHAMFNGCNRLTTLNLSNFNTSKVTNMNQMFFLSSKLKTIYVSDLWNVDNVTNSTNMFSACTSLVGAVPYDSAKIDKTMANYTTGYLTYKSNN
;
A
#
# COMPACT_ATOMS: atom_id res chain seq x y z
N MET A 1 2.40 38.06 7.99
CA MET A 1 2.55 36.79 8.70
C MET A 1 2.94 36.96 10.19
N LYS A 2 4.12 37.52 10.55
CA LYS A 2 4.52 37.69 11.97
C LYS A 2 3.51 38.44 12.84
N LYS A 3 2.83 39.48 12.33
CA LYS A 3 1.78 40.23 13.04
C LYS A 3 0.53 39.37 13.26
N PHE A 4 0.12 38.61 12.26
CA PHE A 4 -1.00 37.67 12.31
C PHE A 4 -0.80 36.56 13.36
N PHE A 5 0.37 35.91 13.38
CA PHE A 5 0.67 34.88 14.38
C PHE A 5 0.76 35.43 15.81
N LYS A 6 1.22 36.65 15.98
CA LYS A 6 1.26 37.31 17.30
C LYS A 6 -0.15 37.62 17.82
N GLU A 7 -1.03 38.10 16.95
CA GLU A 7 -2.44 38.36 17.29
C GLU A 7 -3.22 37.05 17.52
N PHE A 8 -2.94 36.00 16.76
CA PHE A 8 -3.55 34.67 16.90
C PHE A 8 -3.14 33.99 18.21
N LYS A 9 -1.86 34.09 18.61
CA LYS A 9 -1.38 33.61 19.92
C LYS A 9 -2.07 34.30 21.08
N THR A 10 -2.18 35.63 21.03
CA THR A 10 -2.86 36.43 22.04
C THR A 10 -4.38 36.13 22.09
N PHE A 11 -4.95 35.74 20.99
CA PHE A 11 -6.36 35.37 20.85
C PHE A 11 -6.67 34.01 21.52
N ILE A 12 -5.80 33.02 21.35
CA ILE A 12 -5.94 31.71 22.02
C ILE A 12 -5.76 31.84 23.53
N GLU A 13 -4.81 32.66 23.98
CA GLU A 13 -4.51 32.88 25.40
C GLU A 13 -5.66 33.57 26.15
N ARG A 14 -6.60 34.26 25.47
CA ARG A 14 -7.75 34.95 26.05
C ARG A 14 -9.03 34.12 26.17
N GLY A 15 -9.07 32.87 25.75
CA GLY A 15 -10.19 31.94 25.97
C GLY A 15 -11.54 32.40 25.40
N ILE A 16 -11.57 33.20 24.34
CA ILE A 16 -12.81 33.79 23.79
C ILE A 16 -13.56 32.75 22.96
N ILE A 17 -14.80 32.47 23.35
CA ILE A 17 -15.72 31.60 22.61
C ILE A 17 -16.04 32.23 21.25
N MET A 18 -15.59 31.60 20.17
CA MET A 18 -15.86 32.04 18.80
C MET A 18 -17.19 31.50 18.26
N ASN A 19 -17.93 32.38 17.54
CA ASN A 19 -19.08 31.98 16.76
C ASN A 19 -18.64 30.99 15.64
N LYS A 20 -19.41 29.88 15.44
CA LYS A 20 -19.12 28.80 14.47
C LYS A 20 -18.70 29.30 13.07
N TYR A 21 -19.31 30.37 12.58
CA TYR A 21 -18.98 30.95 11.27
C TYR A 21 -17.57 31.56 11.19
N LYS A 22 -17.07 32.17 12.27
CA LYS A 22 -15.68 32.67 12.31
C LYS A 22 -14.67 31.55 12.40
N LEU A 23 -15.00 30.44 13.08
CA LEU A 23 -14.17 29.25 13.13
C LEU A 23 -14.08 28.59 11.74
N TYR A 24 -15.20 28.47 11.01
CA TYR A 24 -15.20 27.93 9.65
C TYR A 24 -14.48 28.84 8.66
N MET A 25 -14.53 30.15 8.83
CA MET A 25 -13.80 31.09 7.97
C MET A 25 -12.28 31.00 8.22
N ILE A 26 -11.84 30.84 9.47
CA ILE A 26 -10.42 30.66 9.82
C ILE A 26 -9.93 29.28 9.35
N LEU A 27 -10.71 28.22 9.53
CA LEU A 27 -10.42 26.89 8.98
C LEU A 27 -10.38 26.91 7.44
N GLY A 28 -11.29 27.62 6.80
CA GLY A 28 -11.28 27.82 5.34
C GLY A 28 -10.04 28.56 4.85
N ILE A 29 -9.59 29.60 5.59
CA ILE A 29 -8.35 30.32 5.25
C ILE A 29 -7.12 29.44 5.49
N ILE A 30 -7.10 28.63 6.55
CA ILE A 30 -6.02 27.67 6.80
C ILE A 30 -5.99 26.59 5.70
N VAL A 31 -7.15 26.08 5.29
CA VAL A 31 -7.26 25.12 4.18
C VAL A 31 -6.84 25.78 2.85
N LEU A 32 -7.22 27.03 2.60
CA LEU A 32 -6.83 27.78 1.40
C LEU A 32 -5.32 28.08 1.39
N VAL A 33 -4.73 28.43 2.54
CA VAL A 33 -3.27 28.63 2.68
C VAL A 33 -2.53 27.31 2.54
N LEU A 34 -3.11 26.20 3.01
CA LEU A 34 -2.54 24.87 2.81
C LEU A 34 -2.74 24.35 1.38
N SER A 35 -3.83 24.70 0.70
CA SER A 35 -4.08 24.28 -0.69
C SER A 35 -3.35 25.12 -1.75
N VAL A 36 -3.09 26.41 -1.48
CA VAL A 36 -2.25 27.27 -2.34
C VAL A 36 -0.77 27.18 -1.99
N GLY A 37 -0.45 26.74 -0.77
CA GLY A 37 0.91 26.52 -0.26
C GLY A 37 1.46 25.12 -0.48
N SER A 38 0.70 24.21 -1.10
CA SER A 38 1.13 22.82 -1.34
C SER A 38 2.29 22.69 -2.35
N SER A 39 2.68 23.79 -3.01
CA SER A 39 3.88 23.83 -3.85
C SER A 39 5.17 24.12 -3.09
N PHE A 40 5.14 24.54 -1.84
CA PHE A 40 6.33 24.90 -1.06
C PHE A 40 6.16 24.61 0.44
N ALA A 41 6.09 23.34 0.84
CA ALA A 41 6.30 22.99 2.23
C ALA A 41 7.82 22.84 2.49
N TYR A 42 8.52 23.97 2.64
CA TYR A 42 9.88 23.99 3.17
C TYR A 42 9.83 23.64 4.66
N TYR A 43 10.12 22.42 5.04
CA TYR A 43 10.42 22.07 6.43
C TYR A 43 11.91 22.27 6.70
N ILE A 44 12.26 23.47 7.19
CA ILE A 44 13.56 23.69 7.83
C ILE A 44 13.49 23.00 9.20
N TRP A 45 14.10 21.84 9.30
CA TRP A 45 14.20 21.13 10.56
C TRP A 45 15.39 21.67 11.36
N LYS A 46 15.14 22.61 12.27
CA LYS A 46 16.09 22.93 13.34
C LYS A 46 15.92 21.87 14.42
N SER A 47 16.95 21.01 14.60
CA SER A 47 16.91 20.01 15.67
C SER A 47 16.98 20.68 17.03
N THR A 48 15.83 20.93 17.61
CA THR A 48 15.68 21.10 19.05
C THR A 48 14.61 20.10 19.47
N SER A 49 15.07 19.05 20.16
CA SER A 49 14.33 18.13 21.02
C SER A 49 12.84 17.86 20.72
N ASN A 50 12.55 16.58 20.42
CA ASN A 50 11.31 15.85 20.70
C ASN A 50 9.97 16.55 20.50
N ALA A 51 9.44 16.50 19.28
CA ALA A 51 8.00 16.38 19.04
C ALA A 51 7.78 15.70 17.68
N LEU A 52 7.38 14.43 17.70
CA LEU A 52 6.87 13.70 16.54
C LEU A 52 5.48 14.24 16.21
N VAL A 53 5.36 15.01 15.16
CA VAL A 53 4.10 15.14 14.44
C VAL A 53 4.26 14.27 13.19
N SER A 54 3.67 13.09 13.20
CA SER A 54 3.63 12.22 12.04
C SER A 54 2.56 12.73 11.07
N LEU A 55 2.96 13.58 10.18
CA LEU A 55 2.32 13.68 8.88
C LEU A 55 2.97 12.59 8.02
N ASN A 56 2.18 11.78 7.35
CA ASN A 56 2.63 10.73 6.40
C ASN A 56 3.24 11.38 5.15
N VAL A 57 4.34 12.10 5.33
CA VAL A 57 5.13 12.65 4.23
C VAL A 57 6.38 11.80 4.12
N CYS A 58 6.73 11.36 2.93
CA CYS A 58 7.98 10.66 2.63
C CYS A 58 9.18 11.58 2.84
N THR A 59 9.45 12.01 4.07
CA THR A 59 10.63 12.80 4.41
C THR A 59 11.72 11.89 4.97
N PRO A 60 12.98 12.07 4.56
CA PRO A 60 14.07 11.33 5.17
C PRO A 60 14.25 11.75 6.63
N THR A 61 14.59 10.79 7.48
CA THR A 61 15.06 11.07 8.83
C THR A 61 16.58 11.19 8.79
N ILE A 62 17.10 12.36 9.18
CA ILE A 62 18.54 12.61 9.25
C ILE A 62 18.94 12.58 10.73
N THR A 63 19.85 11.70 11.08
CA THR A 63 20.36 11.53 12.44
C THR A 63 21.85 11.83 12.44
N PHE A 64 22.29 12.63 13.42
CA PHE A 64 23.68 12.97 13.61
C PHE A 64 24.22 12.25 14.86
N ALA A 65 25.25 11.44 14.71
CA ALA A 65 25.91 10.81 15.84
C ALA A 65 26.45 11.89 16.82
N GLY A 66 26.03 11.81 18.09
CA GLY A 66 26.39 12.84 19.09
C GLY A 66 25.75 14.21 18.88
N GLY A 67 24.59 14.30 18.18
CA GLY A 67 23.83 15.54 17.96
C GLY A 67 24.25 16.32 16.71
N SER A 68 23.60 17.44 16.44
CA SER A 68 23.77 18.24 15.21
C SER A 68 24.95 19.23 15.26
N THR A 69 25.70 19.30 16.35
CA THR A 69 26.85 20.19 16.50
C THR A 69 28.17 19.48 16.25
N ILE A 70 29.12 20.18 15.65
CA ILE A 70 30.50 19.77 15.51
C ILE A 70 31.34 20.80 16.21
N ASN A 71 32.10 20.37 17.22
CA ASN A 71 32.96 21.22 18.02
C ASN A 71 34.42 20.81 17.79
N GLY A 72 35.22 21.67 17.20
CA GLY A 72 36.65 21.51 17.12
C GLY A 72 37.33 22.39 18.18
N VAL A 73 38.05 21.77 19.07
CA VAL A 73 38.78 22.44 20.16
C VAL A 73 40.28 22.25 19.96
N ASP A 74 41.03 23.32 20.08
CA ASP A 74 42.51 23.34 19.94
C ASP A 74 42.99 22.64 18.66
N MET A 75 42.36 22.98 17.54
CA MET A 75 42.66 22.38 16.24
C MET A 75 44.16 22.52 15.91
N ILE A 76 44.74 21.40 15.49
CA ILE A 76 46.13 21.35 15.01
C ILE A 76 46.15 20.84 13.56
N PRO A 77 47.16 21.24 12.78
CA PRO A 77 47.37 20.65 11.45
C PRO A 77 47.62 19.16 11.55
N VAL A 78 46.99 18.39 10.68
CA VAL A 78 47.06 16.93 10.66
C VAL A 78 47.56 16.42 9.32
N LEU A 79 48.22 15.26 9.31
CA LEU A 79 48.75 14.65 8.08
C LEU A 79 47.66 13.89 7.32
N THR A 80 46.68 13.37 8.03
CA THR A 80 45.54 12.65 7.45
C THR A 80 44.22 13.23 7.97
N LYS A 81 43.18 13.17 7.15
CA LYS A 81 41.86 13.66 7.53
C LYS A 81 41.23 12.89 8.70
N GLU A 82 41.64 11.64 8.87
CA GLU A 82 41.18 10.76 9.94
C GLU A 82 41.61 11.24 11.35
N ASP A 83 42.69 12.06 11.39
CA ASP A 83 43.17 12.69 12.63
C ASP A 83 42.45 14.02 12.92
N GLY A 84 41.56 14.48 12.03
CA GLY A 84 40.72 15.65 12.21
C GLY A 84 39.44 15.39 13.00
N THR A 85 38.52 16.34 12.88
CA THR A 85 37.18 16.17 13.48
C THR A 85 36.29 15.34 12.55
N ILE A 86 35.74 14.25 13.07
CA ILE A 86 34.89 13.31 12.31
C ILE A 86 33.46 13.39 12.78
N LYS A 87 32.51 13.42 11.83
CA LYS A 87 31.09 13.40 12.11
C LYS A 87 30.39 12.36 11.27
N GLU A 88 29.73 11.42 11.94
CA GLU A 88 28.86 10.45 11.26
C GLU A 88 27.43 10.97 11.15
N ILE A 89 26.84 10.74 9.99
CA ILE A 89 25.49 11.18 9.64
C ILE A 89 24.76 9.97 9.07
N GLU A 90 23.61 9.65 9.64
CA GLU A 90 22.74 8.59 9.16
C GLU A 90 21.49 9.21 8.57
N VAL A 91 21.15 8.80 7.35
CA VAL A 91 19.92 9.20 6.67
C VAL A 91 19.09 7.96 6.42
N LYS A 92 17.90 7.92 6.98
CA LYS A 92 16.94 6.83 6.81
C LYS A 92 15.73 7.32 6.04
N LYS A 93 15.32 6.51 5.10
CA LYS A 93 14.03 6.60 4.44
C LYS A 93 13.00 5.93 5.36
N ASN A 94 11.82 6.52 5.51
CA ASN A 94 10.75 5.85 6.26
C ASN A 94 10.41 4.52 5.57
N SER A 95 10.23 3.45 6.33
CA SER A 95 9.94 2.09 5.82
C SER A 95 8.65 2.01 5.00
N THR A 96 7.75 2.97 5.16
CA THR A 96 6.51 3.11 4.37
C THR A 96 6.70 3.91 3.08
N CYS A 97 7.91 4.45 2.84
CA CYS A 97 8.21 5.27 1.69
C CYS A 97 8.91 4.45 0.60
N ASN A 98 8.17 4.03 -0.42
CA ASN A 98 8.70 3.28 -1.56
C ASN A 98 9.29 4.18 -2.66
N ARG A 99 9.39 5.50 -2.41
CA ARG A 99 9.86 6.49 -3.38
C ARG A 99 11.28 6.91 -3.10
N ASP A 100 11.97 7.37 -4.14
CA ASP A 100 13.22 8.09 -3.97
C ASP A 100 12.93 9.44 -3.29
N VAL A 101 13.77 9.79 -2.34
CA VAL A 101 13.66 11.02 -1.58
C VAL A 101 14.91 11.81 -1.84
N THR A 102 14.77 13.09 -2.19
CA THR A 102 15.91 13.99 -2.29
C THR A 102 16.20 14.62 -0.94
N MET A 103 17.48 14.80 -0.65
CA MET A 103 17.91 15.53 0.52
C MET A 103 18.99 16.53 0.20
N ASN A 104 19.04 17.58 1.01
CA ASN A 104 20.13 18.54 1.07
C ASN A 104 20.76 18.46 2.45
N LEU A 105 22.06 18.64 2.54
CA LEU A 105 22.82 18.67 3.78
C LEU A 105 23.64 19.96 3.84
N TYR A 106 23.58 20.65 4.97
CA TYR A 106 24.18 21.95 5.16
C TYR A 106 25.03 21.99 6.43
N LEU A 107 26.10 22.80 6.36
CA LEU A 107 27.00 23.10 7.45
C LEU A 107 26.94 24.61 7.73
N GLU A 108 26.40 25.00 8.89
CA GLU A 108 26.33 26.38 9.37
C GLU A 108 27.52 26.69 10.27
N LEU A 109 28.26 27.76 9.98
CA LEU A 109 29.43 28.19 10.73
C LEU A 109 28.99 29.04 11.92
N THR A 110 28.70 28.42 13.07
CA THR A 110 28.10 29.07 14.24
C THR A 110 29.15 29.87 15.04
N THR A 111 30.36 29.30 15.23
CA THR A 111 31.55 29.99 15.72
C THR A 111 32.67 29.71 14.76
N PHE A 112 33.19 30.76 14.16
CA PHE A 112 34.20 30.64 13.12
C PHE A 112 35.20 31.81 13.19
N PRO A 113 36.36 31.63 13.86
CA PRO A 113 37.44 32.62 13.88
C PRO A 113 37.96 32.95 12.48
N THR A 114 38.28 34.19 12.24
CA THR A 114 38.76 34.65 10.92
C THR A 114 40.03 33.94 10.48
N GLU A 115 40.86 33.49 11.40
CA GLU A 115 42.09 32.75 11.13
C GLU A 115 41.81 31.36 10.51
N LEU A 116 40.61 30.80 10.69
CA LEU A 116 40.17 29.55 10.05
C LEU A 116 39.58 29.77 8.64
N SER A 117 39.47 31.04 8.19
CA SER A 117 39.05 31.38 6.82
C SER A 117 40.21 31.17 5.84
N ASP A 118 40.66 29.94 5.69
CA ASP A 118 41.83 29.54 4.94
C ASP A 118 41.59 28.31 4.05
N SER A 119 42.35 28.21 2.97
CA SER A 119 42.25 27.09 2.02
C SER A 119 42.80 25.78 2.58
N SER A 120 43.63 25.82 3.62
CA SER A 120 44.16 24.66 4.31
C SER A 120 43.18 24.07 5.34
N PHE A 121 42.18 24.84 5.74
CA PHE A 121 41.08 24.30 6.52
C PHE A 121 40.06 23.69 5.56
N LYS A 122 39.84 22.37 5.65
CA LYS A 122 39.12 21.56 4.65
C LYS A 122 37.99 20.76 5.25
N TYR A 123 37.07 20.40 4.37
CA TYR A 123 36.07 19.38 4.66
C TYR A 123 35.97 18.38 3.51
N GLU A 124 35.66 17.13 3.83
CA GLU A 124 35.38 16.05 2.88
C GLU A 124 34.20 15.21 3.39
N LEU A 125 33.26 14.92 2.53
CA LEU A 125 32.10 14.10 2.82
C LEU A 125 32.13 12.81 2.00
N TYR A 126 32.00 11.69 2.64
CA TYR A 126 31.98 10.36 2.05
C TYR A 126 30.62 9.72 2.26
N LYS A 127 30.15 8.93 1.30
CA LYS A 127 28.91 8.17 1.40
C LYS A 127 29.24 6.70 1.64
N ASN A 128 28.60 6.10 2.65
CA ASN A 128 28.80 4.70 3.05
C ASN A 128 30.32 4.39 3.23
N SER A 129 30.81 3.35 2.57
CA SER A 129 32.23 2.95 2.56
C SER A 129 32.96 3.37 1.27
N GLU A 130 32.49 4.39 0.57
CA GLU A 130 33.12 4.87 -0.66
C GLU A 130 34.51 5.45 -0.36
N THR A 131 35.45 5.23 -1.27
CA THR A 131 36.82 5.70 -1.14
C THR A 131 37.04 7.10 -1.73
N MET A 132 36.07 7.60 -2.48
CA MET A 132 36.08 8.96 -3.06
C MET A 132 35.10 9.86 -2.32
N ALA A 133 35.50 11.07 -2.00
CA ALA A 133 34.62 12.07 -1.43
C ALA A 133 33.53 12.45 -2.44
N ILE A 134 32.27 12.43 -1.99
CA ILE A 134 31.11 12.89 -2.79
C ILE A 134 30.94 14.40 -2.76
N ALA A 135 31.51 15.05 -1.73
CA ALA A 135 31.64 16.50 -1.65
C ALA A 135 32.91 16.85 -0.89
N SER A 136 33.60 17.89 -1.34
CA SER A 136 34.79 18.40 -0.67
C SER A 136 34.94 19.88 -0.91
N GLY A 137 35.67 20.57 -0.03
CA GLY A 137 35.93 21.98 -0.16
C GLY A 137 36.81 22.50 0.96
N ASN A 138 36.98 23.82 1.00
CA ASN A 138 37.72 24.50 2.03
C ASN A 138 36.94 25.70 2.58
N PHE A 139 37.51 26.32 3.62
CA PHE A 139 36.85 27.41 4.32
C PHE A 139 37.40 28.81 3.92
N SER A 140 38.16 28.90 2.83
CA SER A 140 38.62 30.20 2.34
C SER A 140 37.46 31.15 2.02
N ASN A 141 37.61 32.41 2.41
CA ASN A 141 36.57 33.44 2.25
C ASN A 141 35.25 33.12 2.95
N LYS A 142 35.28 32.32 4.02
CA LYS A 142 34.10 32.03 4.85
C LYS A 142 34.14 32.87 6.12
N GLU A 143 32.96 33.19 6.63
CA GLU A 143 32.74 33.98 7.83
C GLU A 143 31.73 33.29 8.73
N GLN A 144 31.72 33.67 10.02
CA GLN A 144 30.71 33.24 10.95
C GLN A 144 29.31 33.58 10.43
N GLY A 145 28.40 32.64 10.53
CA GLY A 145 27.01 32.74 10.01
C GLY A 145 26.86 32.27 8.57
N ASN A 146 27.97 31.99 7.85
CA ASN A 146 27.85 31.39 6.52
C ASN A 146 27.31 29.95 6.63
N THR A 147 26.64 29.53 5.56
CA THR A 147 26.17 28.14 5.37
C THR A 147 26.85 27.57 4.14
N ILE A 148 27.43 26.39 4.31
CA ILE A 148 28.04 25.61 3.23
C ILE A 148 27.04 24.51 2.87
N THR A 149 26.69 24.39 1.58
CA THR A 149 25.93 23.25 1.07
C THR A 149 26.86 22.06 0.86
N LEU A 150 26.71 21.02 1.68
CA LEU A 150 27.49 19.78 1.57
C LEU A 150 26.89 18.87 0.50
N LEU A 151 25.56 18.74 0.45
CA LEU A 151 24.83 17.99 -0.57
C LEU A 151 23.64 18.81 -1.05
N SER A 152 23.35 18.70 -2.34
CA SER A 152 22.18 19.31 -2.96
C SER A 152 21.46 18.26 -3.81
N ASN A 153 20.15 18.11 -3.60
CA ASN A 153 19.28 17.18 -4.33
C ASN A 153 19.82 15.73 -4.39
N GLN A 154 20.48 15.29 -3.31
CA GLN A 154 21.00 13.93 -3.23
C GLN A 154 19.83 12.94 -3.15
N ILE A 155 19.77 12.01 -4.09
CA ILE A 155 18.74 10.97 -4.12
C ILE A 155 19.07 9.89 -3.09
N LEU A 156 18.09 9.57 -2.25
CA LEU A 156 18.10 8.45 -1.32
C LEU A 156 17.23 7.33 -1.90
N ASN A 157 17.85 6.41 -2.63
CA ASN A 157 17.20 5.26 -3.26
C ASN A 157 17.24 3.99 -2.40
N THR A 158 18.01 4.00 -1.32
CA THR A 158 18.11 2.91 -0.36
C THR A 158 17.28 3.21 0.90
N SER A 159 17.03 2.19 1.72
CA SER A 159 16.36 2.36 3.01
C SER A 159 17.19 3.17 4.01
N LYS A 160 18.52 3.16 3.85
CA LYS A 160 19.48 3.82 4.73
C LYS A 160 20.76 4.12 3.98
N ASP A 161 21.22 5.38 4.08
CA ASP A 161 22.58 5.81 3.71
C ASP A 161 23.31 6.34 4.94
N THR A 162 24.62 6.13 5.00
CA THR A 162 25.49 6.72 6.01
C THR A 162 26.49 7.65 5.33
N TYR A 163 26.82 8.75 6.01
CA TYR A 163 27.80 9.70 5.52
C TYR A 163 28.80 9.99 6.63
N THR A 164 30.08 10.14 6.24
CA THR A 164 31.14 10.55 7.15
C THR A 164 31.71 11.87 6.69
N LEU A 165 31.59 12.89 7.53
CA LEU A 165 32.14 14.23 7.29
C LEU A 165 33.45 14.37 8.09
N TYR A 166 34.51 14.67 7.39
CA TYR A 166 35.81 15.02 7.96
C TYR A 166 36.01 16.52 7.88
N ILE A 167 36.50 17.15 8.95
CA ILE A 167 36.89 18.57 9.02
C ILE A 167 38.27 18.63 9.64
N TYR A 168 39.23 19.18 8.93
CA TYR A 168 40.63 19.17 9.33
C TYR A 168 41.43 20.33 8.77
N ILE A 169 42.57 20.67 9.45
CA ILE A 169 43.58 21.55 8.93
C ILE A 169 44.64 20.68 8.24
N ASP A 170 44.83 20.85 6.92
CA ASP A 170 45.80 20.09 6.13
C ASP A 170 47.21 20.52 6.49
N GLY A 171 47.95 19.63 7.16
CA GLY A 171 49.33 19.86 7.57
C GLY A 171 50.37 19.77 6.43
N ASN A 172 49.95 19.33 5.22
CA ASN A 172 50.84 19.21 4.04
C ASN A 172 50.99 20.51 3.26
N VAL A 173 50.43 21.62 3.75
CA VAL A 173 50.48 22.93 3.11
C VAL A 173 51.46 23.85 3.82
N ASP A 174 52.03 24.83 3.08
CA ASP A 174 52.96 25.81 3.63
C ASP A 174 52.24 26.74 4.63
N ASN A 175 52.71 26.73 5.90
CA ASN A 175 52.33 27.64 6.97
C ASN A 175 50.88 27.57 7.52
N PRO A 176 50.44 26.44 8.08
CA PRO A 176 49.14 26.34 8.75
C PRO A 176 49.14 26.96 10.18
N GLY A 177 50.22 27.61 10.60
CA GLY A 177 50.48 27.94 12.00
C GLY A 177 49.57 28.98 12.65
N THR A 178 48.88 29.83 11.88
CA THR A 178 47.93 30.81 12.44
C THR A 178 46.59 30.19 12.86
N MET A 179 46.26 29.02 12.32
CA MET A 179 45.02 28.27 12.61
C MET A 179 45.16 27.36 13.83
N ALA A 180 46.41 26.98 14.19
CA ALA A 180 46.66 26.07 15.32
C ALA A 180 46.10 26.66 16.64
N GLY A 181 45.46 25.80 17.47
CA GLY A 181 44.87 26.21 18.73
C GLY A 181 43.57 26.99 18.60
N LYS A 182 42.97 27.10 17.42
CA LYS A 182 41.69 27.76 17.22
C LYS A 182 40.56 26.78 17.41
N ASN A 183 39.42 27.29 17.93
CA ASN A 183 38.19 26.53 18.16
C ASN A 183 37.13 26.96 17.17
N PHE A 184 36.34 26.01 16.70
CA PHE A 184 35.16 26.30 15.91
C PHE A 184 33.93 25.58 16.46
N LEU A 185 32.73 26.09 16.15
CA LEU A 185 31.47 25.43 16.37
C LEU A 185 30.64 25.49 15.09
N PHE A 186 30.34 24.35 14.52
CA PHE A 186 29.51 24.22 13.35
C PHE A 186 28.22 23.49 13.71
N LYS A 187 27.18 23.77 12.96
CA LYS A 187 25.89 23.09 13.08
C LYS A 187 25.54 22.41 11.78
N LEU A 188 25.31 21.11 11.84
CA LEU A 188 24.75 20.35 10.73
C LEU A 188 23.22 20.44 10.77
N TRP A 189 22.64 20.65 9.60
CA TRP A 189 21.22 20.50 9.42
C TRP A 189 20.94 20.01 7.99
N GLY A 190 19.78 19.40 7.78
CA GLY A 190 19.37 18.93 6.49
C GLY A 190 17.93 19.31 6.20
N SER A 191 17.62 19.49 4.95
CA SER A 191 16.27 19.53 4.43
C SER A 191 16.08 18.32 3.51
N GLY A 192 14.96 17.62 3.67
CA GLY A 192 14.52 16.65 2.70
C GLY A 192 13.35 17.25 1.95
N GLU A 193 13.45 17.33 0.66
CA GLU A 193 12.28 17.41 -0.16
C GLU A 193 11.92 15.95 -0.46
N GLY A 194 10.76 15.51 0.06
CA GLY A 194 10.07 14.46 -0.64
C GLY A 194 9.96 14.99 -2.07
N ALA A 195 10.56 14.29 -3.04
CA ALA A 195 10.35 14.65 -4.41
C ALA A 195 8.86 14.93 -4.54
N ILE A 196 8.50 16.09 -5.06
CA ILE A 196 7.15 16.35 -5.54
C ILE A 196 7.03 15.41 -6.74
N TYR A 197 6.86 14.11 -6.45
CA TYR A 197 6.27 13.26 -7.43
C TYR A 197 4.85 13.78 -7.54
N LYS A 198 4.52 14.31 -8.66
CA LYS A 198 3.15 14.33 -9.10
C LYS A 198 2.67 12.91 -8.81
N GLU A 199 1.69 12.79 -7.92
CA GLU A 199 1.22 11.46 -7.53
C GLU A 199 0.65 10.80 -8.79
N ASN A 200 1.32 9.75 -9.28
CA ASN A 200 0.85 8.94 -10.42
C ASN A 200 -0.39 8.14 -10.00
N VAL A 201 -1.41 8.86 -9.54
CA VAL A 201 -2.63 8.28 -9.01
C VAL A 201 -3.67 8.21 -10.11
N ILE A 202 -4.15 7.00 -10.38
CA ILE A 202 -5.29 6.78 -11.26
C ILE A 202 -6.54 7.42 -10.64
N THR A 203 -7.33 8.10 -11.46
CA THR A 203 -8.67 8.54 -11.04
C THR A 203 -9.51 7.35 -10.58
N THR A 204 -10.17 7.50 -9.43
CA THR A 204 -10.96 6.42 -8.80
C THR A 204 -12.43 6.40 -9.22
N SER A 205 -12.82 7.26 -10.14
CA SER A 205 -14.23 7.51 -10.47
C SER A 205 -14.92 6.42 -11.30
N ASP A 206 -14.20 5.35 -11.67
CA ASP A 206 -14.76 4.30 -12.52
C ASP A 206 -15.45 3.23 -11.67
N ASN A 207 -16.76 3.39 -11.44
CA ASN A 207 -17.59 2.40 -10.76
C ASN A 207 -18.50 1.68 -11.77
N PRO A 208 -17.99 0.64 -12.45
CA PRO A 208 -18.72 -0.02 -13.51
C PRO A 208 -19.91 -0.80 -12.98
N SER A 209 -21.01 -0.80 -13.74
CA SER A 209 -22.21 -1.56 -13.43
C SER A 209 -22.39 -2.80 -14.33
N THR A 210 -21.75 -2.82 -15.50
CA THR A 210 -21.88 -3.88 -16.51
C THR A 210 -20.62 -4.02 -17.34
N SER A 211 -20.51 -5.12 -18.14
CA SER A 211 -19.43 -5.32 -19.11
C SER A 211 -19.42 -4.28 -20.23
N THR A 212 -20.57 -3.66 -20.52
CA THR A 212 -20.71 -2.57 -21.48
C THR A 212 -20.40 -1.19 -20.90
N SER A 213 -19.98 -1.11 -19.63
CA SER A 213 -19.47 0.14 -19.07
C SER A 213 -18.12 0.48 -19.71
N LYS A 214 -17.94 1.77 -20.04
CA LYS A 214 -16.67 2.27 -20.61
C LYS A 214 -15.55 2.18 -19.60
N PHE A 215 -14.35 1.81 -20.04
CA PHE A 215 -13.17 1.71 -19.18
C PHE A 215 -12.52 3.09 -19.02
N PHE A 216 -12.43 3.60 -17.82
CA PHE A 216 -11.91 4.94 -17.49
C PHE A 216 -12.45 6.06 -18.40
N ASN A 217 -13.76 6.02 -18.71
CA ASN A 217 -14.43 6.96 -19.61
C ASN A 217 -13.77 7.07 -21.01
N THR A 218 -13.07 6.04 -21.48
CA THR A 218 -12.66 5.89 -22.89
C THR A 218 -13.87 5.53 -23.76
N GLU A 219 -13.67 5.37 -25.06
CA GLU A 219 -14.73 4.81 -25.92
C GLU A 219 -14.79 3.27 -25.85
N VAL A 220 -13.83 2.61 -25.21
CA VAL A 220 -13.72 1.16 -25.12
C VAL A 220 -14.58 0.61 -23.98
N MET A 221 -15.43 -0.36 -24.30
CA MET A 221 -16.20 -1.09 -23.29
C MET A 221 -15.32 -2.14 -22.61
N ARG A 222 -15.61 -2.46 -21.35
CA ARG A 222 -14.82 -3.42 -20.55
C ARG A 222 -14.79 -4.82 -21.17
N GLU A 223 -15.87 -5.25 -21.83
CA GLU A 223 -15.93 -6.52 -22.55
C GLU A 223 -15.15 -6.54 -23.88
N GLU A 224 -14.67 -5.40 -24.34
CA GLU A 224 -13.87 -5.28 -25.55
C GLU A 224 -12.36 -5.33 -25.26
N ILE A 225 -11.96 -5.35 -24.00
CA ILE A 225 -10.55 -5.39 -23.59
C ILE A 225 -10.05 -6.83 -23.63
N GLN A 226 -9.04 -7.10 -24.48
CA GLN A 226 -8.39 -8.39 -24.59
C GLN A 226 -7.10 -8.48 -23.78
N SER A 227 -6.34 -7.38 -23.72
CA SER A 227 -5.18 -7.29 -22.82
C SER A 227 -5.10 -5.92 -22.13
N LEU A 228 -4.59 -5.93 -20.90
CA LEU A 228 -4.27 -4.73 -20.14
C LEU A 228 -2.92 -4.92 -19.45
N THR A 229 -2.01 -3.97 -19.66
CA THR A 229 -0.67 -3.99 -19.07
C THR A 229 -0.39 -2.66 -18.37
N ILE A 230 0.13 -2.70 -17.15
CA ILE A 230 0.72 -1.53 -16.53
C ILE A 230 2.12 -1.34 -17.12
N ALA A 231 2.31 -0.23 -17.86
CA ALA A 231 3.51 0.06 -18.63
C ALA A 231 4.69 0.53 -17.74
N GLU A 232 5.88 0.59 -18.32
CA GLU A 232 7.10 1.04 -17.63
C GLU A 232 7.06 2.54 -17.29
N ASP A 233 6.38 3.35 -18.11
CA ASP A 233 6.18 4.78 -17.90
C ASP A 233 4.90 5.27 -18.59
N ASN A 234 4.63 6.58 -18.56
CA ASN A 234 3.45 7.21 -19.19
C ASN A 234 3.69 7.62 -20.65
N THR A 235 4.76 7.18 -21.29
CA THR A 235 5.08 7.53 -22.68
C THR A 235 4.12 6.84 -23.64
N VAL A 236 3.26 7.62 -24.25
CA VAL A 236 2.34 7.12 -25.29
C VAL A 236 3.10 6.97 -26.61
N PRO A 237 3.08 5.78 -27.26
CA PRO A 237 3.73 5.58 -28.54
C PRO A 237 3.17 6.51 -29.62
N ASP A 238 4.04 7.18 -30.37
CA ASP A 238 3.68 7.94 -31.59
C ASP A 238 3.52 6.97 -32.78
N THR A 239 2.47 6.15 -32.72
CA THR A 239 2.16 5.14 -33.73
C THR A 239 0.76 5.37 -34.27
N PRO A 240 0.54 5.34 -35.58
CA PRO A 240 -0.80 5.49 -36.15
C PRO A 240 -1.81 4.48 -35.58
N GLY A 241 -2.97 4.96 -35.17
CA GLY A 241 -4.04 4.17 -34.59
C GLY A 241 -4.00 4.02 -33.08
N VAL A 242 -2.96 4.53 -32.38
CA VAL A 242 -2.96 4.65 -30.91
C VAL A 242 -3.88 5.78 -30.49
N VAL A 243 -4.78 5.50 -29.57
CA VAL A 243 -5.64 6.48 -28.91
C VAL A 243 -5.21 6.58 -27.45
N SER A 244 -5.04 7.78 -26.94
CA SER A 244 -4.61 8.00 -25.56
C SER A 244 -5.57 8.88 -24.78
N LYS A 245 -5.48 8.77 -23.44
CA LYS A 245 -6.28 9.56 -22.51
C LYS A 245 -5.50 9.79 -21.22
N ASP A 246 -5.53 11.02 -20.73
CA ASP A 246 -5.11 11.33 -19.37
C ASP A 246 -6.15 10.78 -18.37
N ILE A 247 -5.71 9.89 -17.48
CA ILE A 247 -6.49 9.31 -16.39
C ILE A 247 -5.88 9.60 -15.03
N SER A 248 -4.95 10.56 -14.97
CA SER A 248 -4.42 11.03 -13.69
C SER A 248 -5.51 11.71 -12.86
N GLN A 249 -5.40 11.58 -11.54
CA GLN A 249 -6.37 12.19 -10.61
C GLN A 249 -6.43 13.71 -10.77
N ASN A 250 -5.31 14.34 -11.07
CA ASN A 250 -5.16 15.79 -11.18
C ASN A 250 -5.29 16.30 -12.62
N GLN A 251 -5.50 15.42 -13.61
CA GLN A 251 -5.53 15.75 -15.05
C GLN A 251 -4.25 16.52 -15.49
N ASP A 252 -3.10 15.97 -15.11
CA ASP A 252 -1.77 16.57 -15.30
C ASP A 252 -0.82 15.67 -16.10
N GLU A 253 -1.40 14.68 -16.81
CA GLU A 253 -0.73 13.69 -17.66
C GLU A 253 0.30 12.80 -16.93
N THR A 254 0.28 12.77 -15.60
CA THR A 254 1.16 11.89 -14.82
C THR A 254 0.77 10.43 -14.95
N VAL A 255 -0.47 10.15 -15.33
CA VAL A 255 -0.96 8.81 -15.66
C VAL A 255 -1.68 8.83 -16.99
N MET A 256 -1.09 8.16 -17.97
CA MET A 256 -1.67 8.02 -19.29
C MET A 256 -2.22 6.61 -19.51
N LEU A 257 -3.38 6.55 -20.13
CA LEU A 257 -3.95 5.32 -20.68
C LEU A 257 -3.88 5.43 -22.19
N TRP A 258 -3.47 4.35 -22.86
CA TRP A 258 -3.56 4.28 -24.32
C TRP A 258 -3.98 2.89 -24.78
N TYR A 259 -4.50 2.80 -25.97
CA TYR A 259 -5.01 1.55 -26.53
C TYR A 259 -4.94 1.52 -28.06
N THR A 260 -4.89 0.29 -28.58
CA THR A 260 -4.94 0.02 -30.01
C THR A 260 -6.07 -0.96 -30.34
N PRO A 261 -6.79 -0.76 -31.43
CA PRO A 261 -7.79 -1.72 -31.90
C PRO A 261 -7.11 -2.97 -32.50
N LYS A 262 -7.77 -4.10 -32.36
CA LYS A 262 -7.37 -5.39 -32.89
C LYS A 262 -8.60 -6.18 -33.35
N GLU A 263 -8.60 -6.62 -34.60
CA GLU A 263 -9.68 -7.45 -35.11
C GLU A 263 -9.49 -8.90 -34.65
N VAL A 264 -10.50 -9.44 -33.99
CA VAL A 264 -10.53 -10.83 -33.52
C VAL A 264 -11.67 -11.56 -34.21
N THR A 265 -11.32 -12.64 -34.92
CA THR A 265 -12.31 -13.48 -35.60
C THR A 265 -12.67 -14.67 -34.74
N SER A 266 -13.95 -14.80 -34.42
CA SER A 266 -14.50 -15.92 -33.67
C SER A 266 -14.57 -17.19 -34.54
N SER A 267 -14.75 -18.34 -33.88
CA SER A 267 -14.83 -19.65 -34.58
C SER A 267 -16.04 -19.77 -35.52
N ASP A 268 -17.04 -18.92 -35.36
CA ASP A 268 -18.22 -18.81 -36.26
C ASP A 268 -17.98 -17.89 -37.45
N GLY A 269 -16.76 -17.32 -37.61
CA GLY A 269 -16.39 -16.40 -38.67
C GLY A 269 -16.79 -14.94 -38.45
N SER A 270 -17.44 -14.60 -37.33
CA SER A 270 -17.72 -13.24 -36.98
C SER A 270 -16.45 -12.50 -36.52
N THR A 271 -16.29 -11.25 -36.95
CA THR A 271 -15.16 -10.40 -36.55
C THR A 271 -15.66 -9.33 -35.60
N LYS A 272 -14.93 -9.16 -34.49
CA LYS A 272 -15.19 -8.14 -33.48
C LYS A 272 -13.91 -7.34 -33.22
N THR A 273 -14.04 -6.03 -33.12
CA THR A 273 -12.93 -5.18 -32.66
C THR A 273 -12.74 -5.39 -31.16
N MET A 274 -11.54 -5.76 -30.76
CA MET A 274 -11.08 -5.85 -29.38
C MET A 274 -9.94 -4.84 -29.19
N TYR A 275 -9.48 -4.67 -27.95
CA TYR A 275 -8.46 -3.68 -27.67
C TYR A 275 -7.35 -4.26 -26.77
N ASP A 276 -6.12 -3.94 -27.16
CA ASP A 276 -4.97 -4.05 -26.27
C ASP A 276 -4.76 -2.68 -25.63
N MET A 277 -4.62 -2.65 -24.29
CA MET A 277 -4.56 -1.42 -23.49
C MET A 277 -3.32 -1.37 -22.61
N TRP A 278 -2.85 -0.17 -22.36
CA TRP A 278 -1.75 0.11 -21.43
C TRP A 278 -2.11 1.29 -20.54
N ILE A 279 -1.63 1.25 -19.31
CA ILE A 279 -1.69 2.35 -18.35
C ILE A 279 -0.29 2.57 -17.83
N GLY A 280 0.26 3.77 -17.97
CA GLY A 280 1.59 4.11 -17.51
C GLY A 280 1.58 5.32 -16.59
N GLY A 281 2.36 5.23 -15.51
CA GLY A 281 2.64 6.35 -14.61
C GLY A 281 3.98 6.98 -14.91
N GLU A 282 4.12 8.29 -14.70
CA GLU A 282 5.39 8.98 -14.79
C GLU A 282 6.42 8.27 -13.89
N ASN A 283 7.62 7.98 -14.39
CA ASN A 283 8.68 7.24 -13.68
C ASN A 283 8.34 5.79 -13.28
N GLY A 284 7.40 5.14 -13.94
CA GLY A 284 7.21 3.68 -13.89
C GLY A 284 6.40 3.12 -12.72
N VAL A 285 5.97 3.94 -11.77
CA VAL A 285 5.12 3.49 -10.67
C VAL A 285 3.72 4.07 -10.82
N LEU A 286 2.73 3.19 -10.89
CA LEU A 286 1.34 3.57 -10.96
C LEU A 286 0.68 3.33 -9.60
N GLN A 287 0.14 4.37 -9.01
CA GLN A 287 -0.60 4.29 -7.76
C GLN A 287 -2.10 4.33 -8.02
N THR A 288 -2.85 3.61 -7.20
CA THR A 288 -4.27 3.88 -7.03
C THR A 288 -4.46 4.77 -5.81
N GLY A 289 -5.52 5.57 -5.78
CA GLY A 289 -5.95 6.18 -4.53
C GLY A 289 -6.32 5.10 -3.49
N THR A 290 -6.84 5.49 -2.35
CA THR A 290 -7.25 4.57 -1.29
C THR A 290 -8.39 3.63 -1.70
N ASN A 291 -9.12 3.95 -2.78
CA ASN A 291 -10.27 3.19 -3.27
C ASN A 291 -10.03 2.64 -4.68
N ALA A 292 -9.83 1.32 -4.77
CA ALA A 292 -9.72 0.59 -6.04
C ALA A 292 -10.96 -0.28 -6.34
N SER A 293 -12.11 0.08 -5.75
CA SER A 293 -13.35 -0.67 -5.93
C SER A 293 -13.74 -0.73 -7.41
N GLY A 294 -13.96 -1.95 -7.92
CA GLY A 294 -14.40 -2.22 -9.30
C GLY A 294 -13.39 -1.86 -10.40
N MET A 295 -12.16 -1.48 -10.07
CA MET A 295 -11.19 -0.94 -11.03
C MET A 295 -11.01 -1.83 -12.27
N PHE A 296 -10.83 -3.11 -12.08
CA PHE A 296 -10.68 -4.11 -13.15
C PHE A 296 -11.88 -5.07 -13.23
N ALA A 297 -13.06 -4.59 -12.81
CA ALA A 297 -14.28 -5.38 -12.90
C ALA A 297 -14.79 -5.50 -14.35
N TYR A 298 -15.55 -6.57 -14.62
CA TYR A 298 -16.23 -6.82 -15.90
C TYR A 298 -15.30 -7.01 -17.12
N LEU A 299 -14.05 -7.38 -16.91
CA LEU A 299 -13.13 -7.73 -18.02
C LEU A 299 -13.44 -9.15 -18.50
N THR A 300 -14.59 -9.29 -19.19
CA THR A 300 -15.15 -10.61 -19.53
C THR A 300 -14.41 -11.37 -20.60
N ASN A 301 -13.63 -10.69 -21.44
CA ASN A 301 -12.84 -11.26 -22.52
C ASN A 301 -11.32 -11.06 -22.35
N ILE A 302 -10.89 -10.65 -21.16
CA ILE A 302 -9.47 -10.43 -20.87
C ILE A 302 -8.69 -11.76 -20.97
N GLU A 303 -7.63 -11.76 -21.75
CA GLU A 303 -6.70 -12.90 -21.88
C GLU A 303 -5.41 -12.66 -21.08
N LYS A 304 -4.95 -11.41 -21.04
CA LYS A 304 -3.75 -10.99 -20.30
C LYS A 304 -4.03 -9.76 -19.45
N LEU A 305 -3.78 -9.88 -18.16
CA LEU A 305 -3.82 -8.77 -17.20
C LEU A 305 -2.48 -8.72 -16.46
N ASP A 306 -1.68 -7.70 -16.74
CA ASP A 306 -0.36 -7.51 -16.15
C ASP A 306 -0.39 -6.28 -15.23
N LEU A 307 -0.37 -6.53 -13.92
CA LEU A 307 -0.44 -5.53 -12.87
C LEU A 307 0.90 -5.40 -12.11
N SER A 308 1.98 -5.91 -12.65
CA SER A 308 3.28 -6.01 -11.95
C SER A 308 3.86 -4.66 -11.51
N LYS A 309 3.44 -3.56 -12.14
CA LYS A 309 3.87 -2.19 -11.81
C LYS A 309 2.82 -1.39 -11.01
N LEU A 310 1.72 -2.03 -10.57
CA LEU A 310 0.70 -1.36 -9.78
C LEU A 310 1.10 -1.33 -8.30
N ASP A 311 1.23 -0.13 -7.73
CA ASP A 311 1.41 0.07 -6.29
C ASP A 311 0.05 0.07 -5.58
N THR A 312 -0.17 -0.94 -4.75
CA THR A 312 -1.41 -1.12 -4.00
C THR A 312 -1.30 -0.75 -2.53
N SER A 313 -0.15 -0.20 -2.11
CA SER A 313 0.18 0.04 -0.69
C SER A 313 -0.75 1.03 0.02
N TYR A 314 -1.43 1.89 -0.73
CA TYR A 314 -2.36 2.89 -0.17
C TYR A 314 -3.83 2.44 -0.20
N ILE A 315 -4.13 1.30 -0.82
CA ILE A 315 -5.51 0.85 -0.97
C ILE A 315 -6.08 0.41 0.38
N THR A 316 -7.25 0.95 0.72
CA THR A 316 -8.05 0.52 1.85
C THR A 316 -9.30 -0.26 1.43
N ASN A 317 -9.75 -0.05 0.19
CA ASN A 317 -10.94 -0.69 -0.38
C ASN A 317 -10.64 -1.37 -1.72
N MET A 318 -10.63 -2.71 -1.72
CA MET A 318 -10.48 -3.57 -2.91
C MET A 318 -11.81 -4.27 -3.28
N SER A 319 -12.95 -3.78 -2.78
CA SER A 319 -14.22 -4.41 -3.10
C SER A 319 -14.45 -4.46 -4.61
N ARG A 320 -14.92 -5.61 -5.10
CA ARG A 320 -15.22 -5.83 -6.53
C ARG A 320 -14.09 -5.55 -7.51
N MET A 321 -12.83 -5.47 -7.05
CA MET A 321 -11.71 -5.05 -7.90
C MET A 321 -11.62 -5.85 -9.21
N PHE A 322 -11.90 -7.15 -9.17
CA PHE A 322 -11.94 -8.05 -10.33
C PHE A 322 -13.33 -8.65 -10.58
N TYR A 323 -14.39 -8.01 -10.03
CA TYR A 323 -15.75 -8.53 -10.11
C TYR A 323 -16.17 -8.84 -11.55
N ASN A 324 -16.72 -10.05 -11.78
CA ASN A 324 -17.22 -10.52 -13.07
C ASN A 324 -16.18 -10.47 -14.22
N SER A 325 -14.89 -10.56 -13.91
CA SER A 325 -13.83 -10.68 -14.91
C SER A 325 -13.66 -12.15 -15.33
N SER A 326 -14.69 -12.68 -16.01
CA SER A 326 -14.83 -14.10 -16.35
C SER A 326 -13.82 -14.59 -17.38
N GLY A 327 -13.22 -13.69 -18.17
CA GLY A 327 -12.14 -14.00 -19.12
C GLY A 327 -10.84 -14.39 -18.44
N LEU A 328 -10.62 -13.92 -17.21
CA LEU A 328 -9.40 -14.08 -16.46
C LEU A 328 -9.14 -15.56 -16.13
N LYS A 329 -8.04 -16.14 -16.66
CA LYS A 329 -7.66 -17.55 -16.44
C LYS A 329 -6.68 -17.70 -15.28
N SER A 330 -5.80 -16.73 -15.13
CA SER A 330 -4.82 -16.58 -14.04
C SER A 330 -4.51 -15.12 -13.85
N ILE A 331 -4.00 -14.75 -12.69
CA ILE A 331 -3.53 -13.41 -12.38
C ILE A 331 -2.34 -13.51 -11.42
N ASP A 332 -1.30 -12.71 -11.70
CA ASP A 332 -0.18 -12.53 -10.77
C ASP A 332 -0.47 -11.34 -9.86
N LEU A 333 -0.55 -11.61 -8.56
CA LEU A 333 -0.78 -10.63 -7.50
C LEU A 333 0.39 -10.58 -6.51
N SER A 334 1.55 -11.14 -6.87
CA SER A 334 2.71 -11.25 -5.98
C SER A 334 3.26 -9.90 -5.50
N ASN A 335 3.02 -8.81 -6.28
CA ASN A 335 3.38 -7.44 -5.93
C ASN A 335 2.33 -6.72 -5.06
N PHE A 336 1.14 -7.32 -4.82
CA PHE A 336 0.07 -6.65 -4.07
C PHE A 336 0.42 -6.53 -2.58
N ASN A 337 0.40 -5.31 -2.08
CA ASN A 337 0.44 -5.01 -0.66
C ASN A 337 -0.99 -4.75 -0.16
N THR A 338 -1.52 -5.66 0.65
CA THR A 338 -2.90 -5.57 1.17
C THR A 338 -2.95 -5.17 2.66
N SER A 339 -1.83 -4.75 3.24
CA SER A 339 -1.72 -4.46 4.68
C SER A 339 -2.67 -3.36 5.18
N ASN A 340 -3.09 -2.44 4.31
CA ASN A 340 -4.01 -1.36 4.64
C ASN A 340 -5.48 -1.65 4.25
N VAL A 341 -5.75 -2.81 3.62
CA VAL A 341 -7.09 -3.12 3.11
C VAL A 341 -8.03 -3.52 4.24
N THR A 342 -9.19 -2.87 4.27
CA THR A 342 -10.27 -3.14 5.23
C THR A 342 -11.47 -3.81 4.59
N ASN A 343 -11.63 -3.68 3.26
CA ASN A 343 -12.78 -4.22 2.52
C ASN A 343 -12.34 -5.00 1.28
N MET A 344 -12.67 -6.31 1.25
CA MET A 344 -12.46 -7.23 0.13
C MET A 344 -13.79 -7.85 -0.37
N ASP A 345 -14.92 -7.16 -0.11
CA ASP A 345 -16.23 -7.60 -0.59
C ASP A 345 -16.20 -7.90 -2.09
N SER A 346 -16.62 -9.10 -2.46
CA SER A 346 -16.82 -9.53 -3.85
C SER A 346 -15.57 -9.35 -4.76
N MET A 347 -14.34 -9.32 -4.20
CA MET A 347 -13.12 -8.98 -4.95
C MET A 347 -12.93 -9.84 -6.21
N PHE A 348 -13.17 -11.15 -6.13
CA PHE A 348 -13.08 -12.11 -7.24
C PHE A 348 -14.43 -12.70 -7.61
N CYS A 349 -15.54 -12.07 -7.19
CA CYS A 349 -16.88 -12.57 -7.44
C CYS A 349 -17.13 -12.69 -8.96
N TYR A 350 -17.62 -13.85 -9.41
CA TYR A 350 -17.82 -14.23 -10.82
C TYR A 350 -16.56 -14.24 -11.69
N CYS A 351 -15.37 -14.35 -11.12
CA CYS A 351 -14.17 -14.70 -11.87
C CYS A 351 -14.21 -16.17 -12.29
N SER A 352 -15.20 -16.54 -13.09
CA SER A 352 -15.52 -17.93 -13.41
C SER A 352 -14.45 -18.63 -14.27
N GLY A 353 -13.56 -17.86 -14.91
CA GLY A 353 -12.44 -18.36 -15.70
C GLY A 353 -11.22 -18.78 -14.89
N LEU A 354 -11.03 -18.25 -13.67
CA LEU A 354 -9.86 -18.52 -12.84
C LEU A 354 -9.76 -20.01 -12.50
N THR A 355 -8.61 -20.60 -12.84
CA THR A 355 -8.30 -22.02 -12.57
C THR A 355 -7.39 -22.19 -11.36
N ASN A 356 -6.56 -21.21 -11.08
CA ASN A 356 -5.68 -21.09 -9.91
C ASN A 356 -5.64 -19.65 -9.43
N LEU A 357 -5.36 -19.44 -8.16
CA LEU A 357 -5.23 -18.12 -7.54
C LEU A 357 -4.29 -18.25 -6.34
N ASP A 358 -3.15 -17.56 -6.42
CA ASP A 358 -2.18 -17.48 -5.33
C ASP A 358 -2.41 -16.17 -4.56
N LEU A 359 -2.71 -16.30 -3.27
CA LEU A 359 -2.94 -15.20 -2.33
C LEU A 359 -1.98 -15.30 -1.13
N SER A 360 -0.88 -16.01 -1.26
CA SER A 360 0.05 -16.29 -0.16
C SER A 360 0.71 -15.03 0.42
N ASN A 361 0.80 -13.94 -0.37
CA ASN A 361 1.32 -12.64 0.06
C ASN A 361 0.26 -11.71 0.69
N PHE A 362 -1.04 -12.08 0.67
CA PHE A 362 -2.09 -11.22 1.20
C PHE A 362 -2.03 -11.14 2.73
N ASN A 363 -1.96 -9.92 3.24
CA ASN A 363 -2.17 -9.60 4.65
C ASN A 363 -3.62 -9.15 4.84
N THR A 364 -4.41 -9.93 5.57
CA THR A 364 -5.83 -9.67 5.78
C THR A 364 -6.16 -9.22 7.21
N SER A 365 -5.14 -8.92 8.02
CA SER A 365 -5.32 -8.59 9.45
C SER A 365 -6.22 -7.37 9.72
N ASN A 366 -6.35 -6.46 8.75
CA ASN A 366 -7.22 -5.28 8.85
C ASN A 366 -8.58 -5.45 8.16
N VAL A 367 -8.83 -6.60 7.49
CA VAL A 367 -10.06 -6.80 6.72
C VAL A 367 -11.23 -7.11 7.63
N THR A 368 -12.32 -6.37 7.46
CA THR A 368 -13.57 -6.53 8.21
C THR A 368 -14.71 -7.15 7.39
N ASN A 369 -14.63 -7.07 6.05
CA ASN A 369 -15.65 -7.57 5.14
C ASN A 369 -15.05 -8.44 4.03
N MET A 370 -15.44 -9.72 3.98
CA MET A 370 -15.08 -10.71 2.96
C MET A 370 -16.33 -11.32 2.29
N THR A 371 -17.45 -10.60 2.32
CA THR A 371 -18.72 -11.05 1.69
C THR A 371 -18.46 -11.41 0.23
N GLY A 372 -18.88 -12.61 -0.18
CA GLY A 372 -18.85 -13.07 -1.56
C GLY A 372 -17.49 -13.03 -2.26
N MET A 373 -16.37 -13.00 -1.51
CA MET A 373 -15.03 -12.76 -2.09
C MET A 373 -14.70 -13.66 -3.28
N PHE A 374 -15.12 -14.94 -3.23
CA PHE A 374 -14.90 -15.94 -4.28
C PHE A 374 -16.21 -16.47 -4.88
N TRP A 375 -17.31 -15.75 -4.72
CA TRP A 375 -18.62 -16.15 -5.23
C TRP A 375 -18.56 -16.41 -6.74
N GLY A 376 -18.96 -17.61 -7.18
CA GLY A 376 -19.03 -17.97 -8.59
C GLY A 376 -17.66 -18.18 -9.26
N CYS A 377 -16.59 -18.40 -8.50
CA CYS A 377 -15.30 -18.85 -9.05
C CYS A 377 -15.36 -20.31 -9.49
N ASN A 378 -16.18 -20.57 -10.53
CA ASN A 378 -16.61 -21.91 -10.94
C ASN A 378 -15.47 -22.79 -11.45
N SER A 379 -14.34 -22.25 -11.83
CA SER A 379 -13.21 -23.01 -12.39
C SER A 379 -12.09 -23.28 -11.39
N LEU A 380 -12.08 -22.63 -10.22
CA LEU A 380 -11.11 -22.91 -9.17
C LEU A 380 -11.22 -24.35 -8.69
N THR A 381 -10.09 -25.07 -8.67
CA THR A 381 -10.02 -26.47 -8.21
C THR A 381 -9.43 -26.59 -6.80
N ALA A 382 -8.55 -25.68 -6.43
CA ALA A 382 -7.92 -25.60 -5.12
C ALA A 382 -7.80 -24.13 -4.69
N LEU A 383 -7.90 -23.88 -3.38
CA LEU A 383 -7.68 -22.57 -2.80
C LEU A 383 -7.05 -22.71 -1.41
N ASP A 384 -5.88 -22.12 -1.24
CA ASP A 384 -5.17 -22.07 0.04
C ASP A 384 -5.28 -20.66 0.64
N LEU A 385 -5.92 -20.55 1.80
CA LEU A 385 -6.11 -19.33 2.57
C LEU A 385 -5.54 -19.49 3.98
N SER A 386 -4.51 -20.33 4.14
CA SER A 386 -3.90 -20.60 5.44
C SER A 386 -3.11 -19.40 6.00
N ASN A 387 -2.84 -18.37 5.18
CA ASN A 387 -2.24 -17.10 5.61
C ASN A 387 -3.29 -16.05 6.01
N PHE A 388 -4.60 -16.28 5.76
CA PHE A 388 -5.64 -15.28 6.06
C PHE A 388 -5.89 -15.16 7.57
N ASP A 389 -5.70 -13.95 8.09
CA ASP A 389 -6.21 -13.56 9.40
C ASP A 389 -7.64 -13.01 9.24
N THR A 390 -8.61 -13.72 9.79
CA THR A 390 -10.03 -13.34 9.71
C THR A 390 -10.58 -12.87 11.06
N SER A 391 -9.71 -12.56 12.02
CA SER A 391 -10.11 -12.18 13.39
C SER A 391 -10.97 -10.92 13.47
N ASN A 392 -10.85 -10.01 12.48
CA ASN A 392 -11.65 -8.79 12.37
C ASN A 392 -12.89 -8.93 11.46
N VAL A 393 -13.07 -10.08 10.79
CA VAL A 393 -14.17 -10.29 9.84
C VAL A 393 -15.48 -10.52 10.59
N THR A 394 -16.52 -9.78 10.22
CA THR A 394 -17.86 -9.90 10.81
C THR A 394 -18.87 -10.56 9.88
N ASN A 395 -18.63 -10.56 8.58
CA ASN A 395 -19.53 -11.09 7.56
C ASN A 395 -18.79 -11.98 6.55
N MET A 396 -19.20 -13.24 6.43
CA MET A 396 -18.68 -14.22 5.46
C MET A 396 -19.79 -14.74 4.53
N TYR A 397 -20.86 -13.96 4.34
CA TYR A 397 -21.96 -14.30 3.45
C TYR A 397 -21.45 -14.68 2.06
N GLY A 398 -21.81 -15.88 1.60
CA GLY A 398 -21.53 -16.38 0.26
C GLY A 398 -20.06 -16.43 -0.14
N MET A 399 -19.12 -16.42 0.81
CA MET A 399 -17.67 -16.29 0.51
C MET A 399 -17.19 -17.29 -0.55
N PHE A 400 -17.71 -18.53 -0.54
CA PHE A 400 -17.39 -19.58 -1.52
C PHE A 400 -18.63 -20.05 -2.28
N TYR A 401 -19.66 -19.21 -2.38
CA TYR A 401 -20.90 -19.55 -3.07
C TYR A 401 -20.61 -19.98 -4.52
N ASN A 402 -21.14 -21.17 -4.91
CA ASN A 402 -21.00 -21.72 -6.25
C ASN A 402 -19.55 -21.85 -6.75
N CYS A 403 -18.59 -22.15 -5.86
CA CYS A 403 -17.25 -22.61 -6.26
C CYS A 403 -17.34 -24.08 -6.72
N ALA A 404 -18.04 -24.31 -7.84
CA ALA A 404 -18.56 -25.62 -8.23
C ALA A 404 -17.50 -26.69 -8.51
N LYS A 405 -16.27 -26.30 -8.91
CA LYS A 405 -15.16 -27.23 -9.19
C LYS A 405 -14.17 -27.36 -8.03
N LEU A 406 -14.36 -26.64 -6.93
CA LEU A 406 -13.44 -26.65 -5.80
C LEU A 406 -13.41 -28.03 -5.14
N THR A 407 -12.24 -28.67 -5.09
CA THR A 407 -11.99 -29.97 -4.47
C THR A 407 -11.19 -29.87 -3.18
N THR A 408 -10.32 -28.83 -3.09
CA THR A 408 -9.44 -28.59 -1.95
C THR A 408 -9.60 -27.15 -1.49
N LEU A 409 -9.90 -26.96 -0.21
CA LEU A 409 -10.01 -25.66 0.44
C LEU A 409 -9.28 -25.70 1.78
N ASN A 410 -8.24 -24.87 1.93
CA ASN A 410 -7.50 -24.72 3.18
C ASN A 410 -7.88 -23.41 3.87
N ILE A 411 -8.65 -23.50 4.93
CA ILE A 411 -9.11 -22.42 5.82
C ILE A 411 -8.73 -22.70 7.27
N SER A 412 -7.63 -23.42 7.47
CA SER A 412 -7.20 -23.90 8.78
C SER A 412 -6.83 -22.81 9.78
N LYS A 413 -6.61 -21.57 9.33
CA LYS A 413 -6.29 -20.42 10.19
C LYS A 413 -7.46 -19.44 10.38
N PHE A 414 -8.61 -19.70 9.80
CA PHE A 414 -9.77 -18.83 9.98
C PHE A 414 -10.17 -18.72 11.46
N ASN A 415 -10.27 -17.49 11.94
CA ASN A 415 -10.85 -17.15 13.22
C ASN A 415 -12.23 -16.54 12.98
N THR A 416 -13.29 -17.25 13.33
CA THR A 416 -14.67 -16.82 13.08
C THR A 416 -15.37 -16.27 14.31
N SER A 417 -14.63 -15.98 15.39
CA SER A 417 -15.21 -15.55 16.69
C SER A 417 -15.99 -14.23 16.63
N ASN A 418 -15.80 -13.42 15.58
CA ASN A 418 -16.53 -12.18 15.35
C ASN A 418 -17.57 -12.26 14.23
N VAL A 419 -17.68 -13.40 13.54
CA VAL A 419 -18.62 -13.57 12.43
C VAL A 419 -20.04 -13.74 12.93
N THR A 420 -20.96 -12.98 12.35
CA THR A 420 -22.39 -13.03 12.65
C THR A 420 -23.24 -13.63 11.54
N ASP A 421 -22.74 -13.56 10.29
CA ASP A 421 -23.44 -14.07 9.10
C ASP A 421 -22.55 -15.03 8.29
N MET A 422 -23.01 -16.28 8.14
CA MET A 422 -22.42 -17.33 7.30
C MET A 422 -23.43 -17.85 6.26
N HIS A 423 -24.46 -17.05 5.94
CA HIS A 423 -25.46 -17.39 4.92
C HIS A 423 -24.77 -17.82 3.63
N ALA A 424 -25.16 -18.97 3.11
CA ALA A 424 -24.73 -19.53 1.82
C ALA A 424 -23.20 -19.65 1.63
N MET A 425 -22.41 -19.66 2.72
CA MET A 425 -20.94 -19.59 2.64
C MET A 425 -20.33 -20.68 1.75
N PHE A 426 -20.86 -21.90 1.77
CA PHE A 426 -20.41 -23.05 0.97
C PHE A 426 -21.51 -23.58 0.04
N ASN A 427 -22.51 -22.75 -0.28
CA ASN A 427 -23.61 -23.16 -1.16
C ASN A 427 -23.08 -23.50 -2.56
N GLY A 428 -23.45 -24.65 -3.12
CA GLY A 428 -23.07 -25.05 -4.46
C GLY A 428 -21.61 -25.48 -4.63
N CYS A 429 -20.89 -25.78 -3.54
CA CYS A 429 -19.54 -26.35 -3.59
C CYS A 429 -19.60 -27.85 -3.97
N ASN A 430 -20.04 -28.13 -5.21
CA ASN A 430 -20.47 -29.46 -5.67
C ASN A 430 -19.37 -30.51 -5.75
N ARG A 431 -18.09 -30.13 -5.65
CA ARG A 431 -16.93 -31.03 -5.75
C ARG A 431 -16.20 -31.24 -4.42
N LEU A 432 -16.46 -30.40 -3.41
CA LEU A 432 -15.92 -30.63 -2.08
C LEU A 432 -16.47 -31.93 -1.50
N THR A 433 -15.58 -32.81 -1.06
CA THR A 433 -15.95 -34.06 -0.39
C THR A 433 -15.77 -34.00 1.11
N THR A 434 -14.84 -33.16 1.56
CA THR A 434 -14.51 -32.96 2.98
C THR A 434 -14.31 -31.48 3.25
N LEU A 435 -14.84 -31.01 4.37
CA LEU A 435 -14.69 -29.65 4.83
C LEU A 435 -14.29 -29.64 6.31
N ASN A 436 -13.14 -29.04 6.60
CA ASN A 436 -12.65 -28.94 7.98
C ASN A 436 -12.98 -27.56 8.56
N LEU A 437 -13.93 -27.50 9.48
CA LEU A 437 -14.38 -26.34 10.22
C LEU A 437 -14.07 -26.47 11.74
N SER A 438 -13.09 -27.31 12.13
CA SER A 438 -12.80 -27.53 13.54
C SER A 438 -12.29 -26.28 14.27
N ASN A 439 -11.81 -25.29 13.53
CA ASN A 439 -11.39 -23.97 14.05
C ASN A 439 -12.52 -22.93 14.09
N PHE A 440 -13.72 -23.25 13.57
CA PHE A 440 -14.82 -22.29 13.51
C PHE A 440 -15.50 -22.12 14.86
N ASN A 441 -15.40 -20.93 15.43
CA ASN A 441 -16.20 -20.49 16.57
C ASN A 441 -17.49 -19.83 16.04
N THR A 442 -18.63 -20.51 16.22
CA THR A 442 -19.91 -20.04 15.69
C THR A 442 -20.81 -19.42 16.75
N SER A 443 -20.28 -19.13 17.94
CA SER A 443 -21.07 -18.64 19.08
C SER A 443 -21.81 -17.31 18.84
N LYS A 444 -21.33 -16.47 17.89
CA LYS A 444 -22.00 -15.22 17.51
C LYS A 444 -22.83 -15.31 16.23
N VAL A 445 -22.78 -16.44 15.54
CA VAL A 445 -23.47 -16.58 14.25
C VAL A 445 -24.99 -16.67 14.46
N THR A 446 -25.70 -15.79 13.77
CA THR A 446 -27.18 -15.74 13.80
C THR A 446 -27.80 -16.27 12.53
N ASN A 447 -27.08 -16.31 11.42
CA ASN A 447 -27.58 -16.69 10.10
C ASN A 447 -26.67 -17.74 9.44
N MET A 448 -27.21 -18.96 9.27
CA MET A 448 -26.62 -20.08 8.54
C MET A 448 -27.53 -20.58 7.42
N ASN A 449 -28.47 -19.73 6.95
CA ASN A 449 -29.38 -20.08 5.86
C ASN A 449 -28.57 -20.58 4.65
N GLN A 450 -28.95 -21.75 4.10
CA GLN A 450 -28.32 -22.34 2.92
C GLN A 450 -26.80 -22.54 3.02
N MET A 451 -26.20 -22.58 4.20
CA MET A 451 -24.74 -22.59 4.36
C MET A 451 -24.03 -23.66 3.52
N PHE A 452 -24.64 -24.86 3.40
CA PHE A 452 -24.10 -25.99 2.61
C PHE A 452 -25.06 -26.43 1.48
N PHE A 453 -26.09 -25.64 1.18
CA PHE A 453 -27.10 -25.97 0.17
C PHE A 453 -26.47 -26.40 -1.16
N LEU A 454 -27.00 -27.45 -1.82
CA LEU A 454 -26.51 -28.01 -3.09
C LEU A 454 -25.07 -28.56 -3.07
N SER A 455 -24.38 -28.68 -1.94
CA SER A 455 -23.07 -29.30 -1.85
C SER A 455 -23.15 -30.82 -1.86
N SER A 456 -23.63 -31.36 -2.98
CA SER A 456 -24.09 -32.76 -3.10
C SER A 456 -23.03 -33.84 -2.93
N LYS A 457 -21.72 -33.48 -3.12
CA LYS A 457 -20.58 -34.40 -2.92
C LYS A 457 -19.97 -34.30 -1.52
N LEU A 458 -20.40 -33.34 -0.72
CA LEU A 458 -19.87 -33.15 0.63
C LEU A 458 -20.27 -34.33 1.52
N LYS A 459 -19.25 -35.11 1.91
CA LYS A 459 -19.41 -36.32 2.69
C LYS A 459 -19.18 -36.10 4.18
N THR A 460 -18.17 -35.32 4.51
CA THR A 460 -17.74 -35.11 5.90
C THR A 460 -17.49 -33.63 6.18
N ILE A 461 -18.11 -33.11 7.23
CA ILE A 461 -17.87 -31.78 7.77
C ILE A 461 -17.31 -31.96 9.17
N TYR A 462 -16.05 -31.63 9.38
CA TYR A 462 -15.41 -31.66 10.69
C TYR A 462 -15.69 -30.39 11.47
N VAL A 463 -16.08 -30.54 12.74
CA VAL A 463 -16.27 -29.44 13.70
C VAL A 463 -15.68 -29.82 15.07
N SER A 464 -15.41 -28.82 15.90
CA SER A 464 -14.95 -29.02 17.27
C SER A 464 -15.98 -28.54 18.30
N ASP A 465 -15.61 -28.45 19.57
CA ASP A 465 -16.40 -27.87 20.64
C ASP A 465 -16.64 -26.35 20.49
N LEU A 466 -15.95 -25.69 19.55
CA LEU A 466 -16.21 -24.30 19.20
C LEU A 466 -17.46 -24.10 18.35
N TRP A 467 -17.97 -25.18 17.76
CA TRP A 467 -19.20 -25.16 16.94
C TRP A 467 -20.44 -25.09 17.82
N ASN A 468 -21.19 -24.00 17.69
CA ASN A 468 -22.42 -23.76 18.43
C ASN A 468 -23.51 -23.18 17.51
N VAL A 469 -24.75 -23.64 17.65
CA VAL A 469 -25.88 -23.17 16.84
C VAL A 469 -27.01 -22.54 17.69
N ASP A 470 -26.77 -22.29 18.98
CA ASP A 470 -27.80 -21.78 19.90
C ASP A 470 -28.31 -20.41 19.46
N ASN A 471 -27.41 -19.52 19.05
CA ASN A 471 -27.73 -18.16 18.58
C ASN A 471 -28.22 -18.11 17.13
N VAL A 472 -28.22 -19.24 16.40
CA VAL A 472 -28.67 -19.26 15.00
C VAL A 472 -30.19 -19.14 14.95
N THR A 473 -30.66 -18.04 14.40
CA THR A 473 -32.12 -17.77 14.22
C THR A 473 -32.62 -18.18 12.84
N ASN A 474 -31.73 -18.20 11.83
CA ASN A 474 -32.07 -18.61 10.47
C ASN A 474 -31.11 -19.70 9.97
N SER A 475 -31.63 -20.90 9.75
CA SER A 475 -30.91 -22.07 9.21
C SER A 475 -31.68 -22.77 8.09
N THR A 476 -32.61 -22.06 7.46
CA THR A 476 -33.48 -22.59 6.40
C THR A 476 -32.63 -23.22 5.30
N ASN A 477 -32.94 -24.46 4.91
CA ASN A 477 -32.25 -25.20 3.85
C ASN A 477 -30.71 -25.37 4.06
N MET A 478 -30.23 -25.29 5.31
CA MET A 478 -28.78 -25.33 5.62
C MET A 478 -28.09 -26.52 4.96
N PHE A 479 -28.69 -27.71 4.96
CA PHE A 479 -28.16 -28.95 4.36
C PHE A 479 -28.96 -29.45 3.16
N SER A 480 -29.92 -28.69 2.64
CA SER A 480 -30.77 -29.17 1.54
C SER A 480 -29.92 -29.57 0.34
N ALA A 481 -30.22 -30.76 -0.24
CA ALA A 481 -29.48 -31.38 -1.33
C ALA A 481 -27.99 -31.76 -1.03
N CYS A 482 -27.61 -31.89 0.25
CA CYS A 482 -26.30 -32.42 0.67
C CYS A 482 -26.34 -33.96 0.75
N THR A 483 -26.73 -34.62 -0.31
CA THR A 483 -27.13 -36.05 -0.34
C THR A 483 -26.03 -37.06 0.01
N SER A 484 -24.77 -36.64 0.08
CA SER A 484 -23.64 -37.51 0.42
C SER A 484 -23.20 -37.40 1.88
N LEU A 485 -23.82 -36.53 2.68
CA LEU A 485 -23.42 -36.33 4.08
C LEU A 485 -23.57 -37.60 4.91
N VAL A 486 -22.52 -37.88 5.68
CA VAL A 486 -22.44 -38.98 6.64
C VAL A 486 -21.78 -38.48 7.90
N GLY A 487 -22.62 -38.21 8.92
CA GLY A 487 -22.16 -37.87 10.27
C GLY A 487 -22.45 -38.99 11.25
N ALA A 488 -23.01 -38.66 12.39
CA ALA A 488 -23.54 -39.65 13.32
C ALA A 488 -24.76 -40.39 12.74
N VAL A 489 -25.49 -39.76 11.84
CA VAL A 489 -26.60 -40.32 11.07
C VAL A 489 -26.46 -40.02 9.57
N PRO A 490 -27.02 -40.87 8.68
CA PRO A 490 -27.09 -40.59 7.26
C PRO A 490 -28.00 -39.39 6.95
N TYR A 491 -27.79 -38.76 5.79
CA TYR A 491 -28.61 -37.64 5.33
C TYR A 491 -30.09 -38.00 5.17
N ASP A 492 -30.96 -37.14 5.66
CA ASP A 492 -32.41 -37.19 5.54
C ASP A 492 -32.94 -35.87 4.96
N SER A 493 -33.55 -35.93 3.78
CA SER A 493 -34.06 -34.75 3.07
C SER A 493 -35.19 -34.01 3.80
N ALA A 494 -35.79 -34.59 4.83
CA ALA A 494 -36.77 -33.96 5.69
C ALA A 494 -36.15 -33.16 6.86
N LYS A 495 -34.83 -33.33 7.10
CA LYS A 495 -34.08 -32.74 8.22
C LYS A 495 -32.90 -31.96 7.71
N ILE A 496 -33.12 -30.72 7.32
CA ILE A 496 -32.16 -29.93 6.54
C ILE A 496 -31.73 -28.58 7.20
N ASP A 497 -32.09 -28.41 8.47
CA ASP A 497 -31.84 -27.21 9.23
C ASP A 497 -30.78 -27.39 10.35
N LYS A 498 -30.62 -26.42 11.25
CA LYS A 498 -29.65 -26.44 12.35
C LYS A 498 -29.83 -27.61 13.34
N THR A 499 -30.99 -28.27 13.38
CA THR A 499 -31.20 -29.42 14.26
C THR A 499 -30.24 -30.58 13.96
N MET A 500 -29.78 -30.66 12.72
CA MET A 500 -28.79 -31.64 12.26
C MET A 500 -27.33 -31.11 12.29
N ALA A 501 -27.10 -29.85 12.69
CA ALA A 501 -25.79 -29.22 12.71
C ALA A 501 -25.03 -29.55 14.01
N ASN A 502 -24.92 -30.83 14.35
CA ASN A 502 -24.20 -31.33 15.50
C ASN A 502 -23.50 -32.67 15.16
N TYR A 503 -22.51 -33.06 15.98
CA TYR A 503 -21.71 -34.27 15.77
C TYR A 503 -22.16 -35.48 16.61
N THR A 504 -23.14 -35.33 17.46
CA THR A 504 -23.65 -36.40 18.33
C THR A 504 -24.84 -37.17 17.72
N THR A 505 -25.75 -36.45 17.10
CA THR A 505 -27.00 -37.01 16.52
C THR A 505 -27.30 -36.42 15.12
N GLY A 506 -26.37 -35.63 14.57
CA GLY A 506 -26.53 -34.90 13.30
C GLY A 506 -25.58 -35.32 12.20
N TYR A 507 -25.35 -34.39 11.27
CA TYR A 507 -24.55 -34.60 10.04
C TYR A 507 -23.07 -34.26 10.16
N LEU A 508 -22.64 -33.76 11.31
CA LEU A 508 -21.27 -33.32 11.50
C LEU A 508 -20.39 -34.41 12.12
N THR A 509 -19.11 -34.29 12.01
CA THR A 509 -18.12 -35.22 12.59
C THR A 509 -17.19 -34.44 13.54
N TYR A 510 -17.01 -34.96 14.74
CA TYR A 510 -16.11 -34.33 15.71
C TYR A 510 -14.64 -34.45 15.28
N LYS A 511 -13.94 -33.34 15.40
CA LYS A 511 -12.48 -33.27 15.28
C LYS A 511 -11.97 -32.21 16.26
N SER A 512 -11.03 -32.58 17.15
CA SER A 512 -10.44 -31.60 18.06
C SER A 512 -9.74 -30.47 17.30
N ASN A 513 -9.74 -29.30 17.90
CA ASN A 513 -9.09 -28.11 17.37
C ASN A 513 -7.61 -28.02 17.87
N ASN A 514 -6.86 -29.12 17.75
CA ASN A 514 -5.45 -29.20 18.15
C ASN A 514 -4.54 -28.99 16.94
#